data_0992500a5ac3010bdf8f0ca0f41d5172
#
_entry.id   0992500a5ac3010bdf8f0ca0f41d5172
#
_cell.length_a   1.000
_cell.length_b   1.000
_cell.length_c   1.000
_cell.angle_alpha   90.00
_cell.angle_beta   90.00
_cell.angle_gamma   90.00
#
_symmetry.space_group_name_H-M   'P 1'
#
loop_
_entity.id
_entity.type
_entity.pdbx_description
1 polymer ?
#
loop_
_entity_poly.entity_id
_entity_poly.type
_entity_poly.pdbx_seq_one_letter_code
_entity_poly.pdbx_strand_id
1 'polypeptide(L)'
;MTNEFLHFEKISRHTWQNLHRKKNPPLTESELNSIKSFNDKISLQDVTDVYLPLTNLIQIYKRSKEDLAFSKGIFLQKEIKRQPFIIGVSGSVAVGKSTTSRLLQILLSRTFTNATVELVTTDGFLYPNQTLIESGILNRKGFPESYNMELLLDFLDRIKNGQNYKIPVYSHEIYDIVPNEKQEIKASDFVIVEGINVFQNPQNERLYMTDFFDFSIYVDAEVENIESWYLDRFKKLLALAKHDTDNYYHRFTTQPEEEVMALAHNIWETINLVNLIDYIEPTRNRAEVILHKAKNHEIDEIYLKK
;
A
#
# COMPACT_ATOMS: atom_id res chain seq x y z
N MET A 1 -24.08 10.82 15.06
CA MET A 1 -22.81 10.50 14.36
C MET A 1 -22.07 9.54 15.26
N THR A 2 -22.01 8.28 14.91
CA THR A 2 -21.16 7.29 15.60
C THR A 2 -19.72 7.70 15.37
N ASN A 3 -18.94 7.86 16.43
CA ASN A 3 -17.53 8.20 16.33
C ASN A 3 -16.83 7.03 15.64
N GLU A 4 -16.45 7.17 14.37
CA GLU A 4 -15.86 6.11 13.54
C GLU A 4 -14.58 5.51 14.13
N PHE A 5 -13.91 6.25 15.00
CA PHE A 5 -12.65 5.87 15.62
C PHE A 5 -12.78 5.36 17.07
N LEU A 6 -13.97 4.92 17.50
CA LEU A 6 -14.19 4.42 18.87
C LEU A 6 -13.21 3.31 19.30
N HIS A 7 -12.76 2.50 18.35
CA HIS A 7 -11.83 1.39 18.60
C HIS A 7 -10.36 1.78 18.47
N PHE A 8 -10.07 3.06 18.25
CA PHE A 8 -8.72 3.56 18.10
C PHE A 8 -8.37 4.53 19.22
N GLU A 9 -7.09 4.53 19.58
CA GLU A 9 -6.46 5.59 20.35
C GLU A 9 -5.87 6.60 19.37
N LYS A 10 -6.32 7.84 19.44
CA LYS A 10 -5.81 8.95 18.64
C LYS A 10 -4.55 9.49 19.30
N ILE A 11 -3.44 9.47 18.59
CA ILE A 11 -2.12 9.88 19.07
C ILE A 11 -1.60 10.98 18.15
N SER A 12 -1.25 12.15 18.72
CA SER A 12 -0.62 13.22 17.94
C SER A 12 0.80 12.81 17.50
N ARG A 13 1.28 13.34 16.38
CA ARG A 13 2.67 13.17 15.94
C ARG A 13 3.67 13.46 17.08
N HIS A 14 3.44 14.55 17.83
CA HIS A 14 4.30 14.93 18.94
C HIS A 14 4.36 13.86 20.04
N THR A 15 3.24 13.24 20.38
CA THR A 15 3.21 12.14 21.35
C THR A 15 3.87 10.88 20.77
N TRP A 16 3.54 10.54 19.53
CA TRP A 16 4.03 9.35 18.84
C TRP A 16 5.56 9.31 18.71
N GLN A 17 6.19 10.41 18.32
CA GLN A 17 7.65 10.50 18.19
C GLN A 17 8.41 10.21 19.51
N ASN A 18 7.77 10.40 20.66
CA ASN A 18 8.36 10.17 21.98
C ASN A 18 8.20 8.72 22.47
N LEU A 19 7.40 7.89 21.80
CA LEU A 19 7.26 6.47 22.11
C LEU A 19 8.48 5.62 21.72
N HIS A 20 9.38 6.20 20.96
CA HIS A 20 10.64 5.57 20.55
C HIS A 20 11.83 6.43 20.96
N ARG A 21 12.94 5.79 21.40
CA ARG A 21 14.17 6.52 21.66
C ARG A 21 14.68 7.12 20.36
N LYS A 22 14.87 8.44 20.32
CA LYS A 22 15.40 9.16 19.15
C LYS A 22 16.71 8.51 18.69
N LYS A 23 16.70 7.96 17.50
CA LYS A 23 17.85 7.45 16.77
C LYS A 23 17.93 8.19 15.44
N ASN A 24 19.11 8.34 14.92
CA ASN A 24 19.26 8.81 13.54
C ASN A 24 18.57 7.80 12.60
N PRO A 25 17.84 8.28 11.57
CA PRO A 25 17.25 7.38 10.60
C PRO A 25 18.34 6.54 9.92
N PRO A 26 18.15 5.24 9.75
CA PRO A 26 19.16 4.36 9.15
C PRO A 26 19.19 4.45 7.63
N LEU A 27 18.96 5.64 7.06
CA LEU A 27 19.02 5.93 5.63
C LEU A 27 19.45 7.38 5.41
N THR A 28 20.02 7.64 4.25
CA THR A 28 20.44 8.97 3.81
C THR A 28 19.30 9.70 3.11
N GLU A 29 19.44 11.02 2.94
CA GLU A 29 18.48 11.83 2.18
C GLU A 29 18.42 11.42 0.70
N SER A 30 19.55 11.02 0.11
CA SER A 30 19.63 10.52 -1.26
C SER A 30 18.80 9.23 -1.42
N GLU A 31 18.93 8.27 -0.50
CA GLU A 31 18.14 7.04 -0.50
C GLU A 31 16.65 7.33 -0.31
N LEU A 32 16.31 8.25 0.61
CA LEU A 32 14.92 8.66 0.80
C LEU A 32 14.35 9.28 -0.48
N ASN A 33 15.11 10.13 -1.16
CA ASN A 33 14.68 10.75 -2.41
C ASN A 33 14.48 9.74 -3.56
N SER A 34 15.27 8.66 -3.59
CA SER A 34 15.14 7.61 -4.62
C SER A 34 13.87 6.76 -4.50
N ILE A 35 13.26 6.67 -3.31
CA ILE A 35 12.07 5.87 -3.06
C ILE A 35 10.76 6.65 -3.07
N LYS A 36 10.83 7.99 -3.04
CA LYS A 36 9.65 8.84 -3.07
C LYS A 36 8.86 8.67 -4.37
N SER A 37 7.56 8.66 -4.25
CA SER A 37 6.68 8.89 -5.40
C SER A 37 6.78 10.35 -5.86
N PHE A 38 6.49 10.62 -7.13
CA PHE A 38 6.73 11.92 -7.79
C PHE A 38 6.21 13.16 -7.05
N ASN A 39 5.11 13.04 -6.34
CA ASN A 39 4.46 14.15 -5.62
C ASN A 39 4.54 14.05 -4.12
N ASP A 40 5.17 13.00 -3.58
CA ASP A 40 5.23 12.79 -2.13
C ASP A 40 6.33 13.65 -1.49
N LYS A 41 5.99 14.30 -0.39
CA LYS A 41 6.88 15.17 0.39
C LYS A 41 7.13 14.50 1.73
N ILE A 42 8.22 13.76 1.82
CA ILE A 42 8.68 13.11 3.04
C ILE A 42 10.11 13.52 3.33
N SER A 43 10.45 13.78 4.58
CA SER A 43 11.77 14.18 5.07
C SER A 43 12.39 13.12 5.98
N LEU A 44 13.69 13.24 6.27
CA LEU A 44 14.33 12.40 7.29
C LEU A 44 13.73 12.63 8.68
N GLN A 45 13.16 13.81 8.94
CA GLN A 45 12.46 14.09 10.18
C GLN A 45 11.16 13.26 10.28
N ASP A 46 10.41 13.09 9.18
CA ASP A 46 9.23 12.22 9.15
C ASP A 46 9.61 10.76 9.41
N VAL A 47 10.75 10.32 8.86
CA VAL A 47 11.27 8.97 9.15
C VAL A 47 11.53 8.80 10.64
N THR A 48 12.17 9.78 11.27
CA THR A 48 12.49 9.73 12.70
C THR A 48 11.25 9.81 13.57
N ASP A 49 10.34 10.73 13.27
CA ASP A 49 9.19 11.03 14.12
C ASP A 49 8.08 10.00 13.99
N VAL A 50 7.90 9.42 12.80
CA VAL A 50 6.74 8.57 12.52
C VAL A 50 7.13 7.13 12.21
N TYR A 51 8.05 6.92 11.26
CA TYR A 51 8.31 5.58 10.73
C TYR A 51 9.22 4.73 11.60
N LEU A 52 10.16 5.32 12.37
CA LEU A 52 10.95 4.56 13.34
C LEU A 52 10.08 4.04 14.50
N PRO A 53 9.22 4.84 15.14
CA PRO A 53 8.25 4.32 16.11
C PRO A 53 7.33 3.25 15.52
N LEU A 54 6.84 3.43 14.28
CA LEU A 54 6.03 2.43 13.59
C LEU A 54 6.78 1.11 13.37
N THR A 55 8.05 1.19 12.95
CA THR A 55 8.91 0.00 12.78
C THR A 55 9.10 -0.73 14.11
N ASN A 56 9.23 0.00 15.21
CA ASN A 56 9.32 -0.58 16.55
C ASN A 56 7.99 -1.27 16.97
N LEU A 57 6.86 -0.67 16.65
CA LEU A 57 5.55 -1.28 16.87
C LEU A 57 5.41 -2.59 16.07
N ILE A 58 5.78 -2.59 14.78
CA ILE A 58 5.80 -3.80 13.95
C ILE A 58 6.69 -4.89 14.58
N GLN A 59 7.82 -4.51 15.18
CA GLN A 59 8.69 -5.45 15.90
C GLN A 59 8.00 -6.11 17.10
N ILE A 60 7.19 -5.35 17.84
CA ILE A 60 6.40 -5.88 18.97
C ILE A 60 5.40 -6.92 18.47
N TYR A 61 4.64 -6.60 17.42
CA TYR A 61 3.67 -7.53 16.81
C TYR A 61 4.34 -8.81 16.30
N LYS A 62 5.49 -8.66 15.61
CA LYS A 62 6.23 -9.81 15.10
C LYS A 62 6.68 -10.74 16.22
N ARG A 63 7.27 -10.20 17.30
CA ARG A 63 7.68 -10.99 18.47
C ARG A 63 6.50 -11.72 19.10
N SER A 64 5.41 -11.01 19.37
CA SER A 64 4.19 -11.59 19.93
C SER A 64 3.66 -12.76 19.09
N LYS A 65 3.69 -12.61 17.75
CA LYS A 65 3.31 -13.69 16.82
C LYS A 65 4.25 -14.89 16.91
N GLU A 66 5.56 -14.65 16.97
CA GLU A 66 6.57 -15.71 17.07
C GLU A 66 6.42 -16.48 18.39
N ASP A 67 6.21 -15.78 19.51
CA ASP A 67 5.98 -16.38 20.83
C ASP A 67 4.68 -17.21 20.85
N LEU A 68 3.61 -16.70 20.23
CA LEU A 68 2.36 -17.44 20.10
C LEU A 68 2.51 -18.69 19.20
N ALA A 69 3.23 -18.57 18.09
CA ALA A 69 3.50 -19.69 17.20
C ALA A 69 4.31 -20.78 17.94
N PHE A 70 5.33 -20.37 18.70
CA PHE A 70 6.13 -21.26 19.54
C PHE A 70 5.25 -22.03 20.55
N SER A 71 4.42 -21.31 21.30
CA SER A 71 3.51 -21.90 22.29
C SER A 71 2.50 -22.85 21.63
N LYS A 72 1.96 -22.50 20.48
CA LYS A 72 1.08 -23.40 19.70
C LYS A 72 1.81 -24.66 19.21
N GLY A 73 3.08 -24.54 18.80
CA GLY A 73 3.90 -25.68 18.40
C GLY A 73 4.08 -26.68 19.55
N ILE A 74 4.39 -26.19 20.75
CA ILE A 74 4.49 -27.02 21.96
C ILE A 74 3.15 -27.72 22.25
N PHE A 75 2.06 -26.97 22.27
CA PHE A 75 0.71 -27.49 22.51
C PHE A 75 0.32 -28.59 21.50
N LEU A 76 0.63 -28.39 20.21
CA LEU A 76 0.31 -29.34 19.15
C LEU A 76 1.36 -30.47 19.00
N GLN A 77 2.45 -30.44 19.74
CA GLN A 77 3.60 -31.36 19.61
C GLN A 77 4.12 -31.45 18.17
N LYS A 78 4.20 -30.28 17.50
CA LYS A 78 4.64 -30.15 16.10
C LYS A 78 5.83 -29.22 16.00
N GLU A 79 6.69 -29.50 15.03
CA GLU A 79 7.77 -28.58 14.67
C GLU A 79 7.19 -27.26 14.13
N ILE A 80 7.75 -26.14 14.61
CA ILE A 80 7.33 -24.80 14.21
C ILE A 80 8.07 -24.43 12.94
N LYS A 81 7.33 -24.29 11.85
CA LYS A 81 7.86 -23.70 10.61
C LYS A 81 7.83 -22.18 10.71
N ARG A 82 8.93 -21.54 10.36
CA ARG A 82 8.99 -20.09 10.24
C ARG A 82 8.03 -19.64 9.14
N GLN A 83 7.15 -18.73 9.47
CA GLN A 83 6.19 -18.14 8.53
C GLN A 83 6.55 -16.69 8.26
N PRO A 84 6.40 -16.20 7.04
CA PRO A 84 6.48 -14.78 6.72
C PRO A 84 5.56 -13.95 7.61
N PHE A 85 6.05 -12.76 8.00
CA PHE A 85 5.23 -11.73 8.62
C PHE A 85 4.67 -10.82 7.52
N ILE A 86 3.35 -10.88 7.29
CA ILE A 86 2.70 -10.19 6.18
C ILE A 86 2.10 -8.87 6.68
N ILE A 87 2.47 -7.77 6.01
CA ILE A 87 2.01 -6.41 6.32
C ILE A 87 1.15 -5.93 5.16
N GLY A 88 -0.12 -5.60 5.43
CA GLY A 88 -1.01 -4.95 4.47
C GLY A 88 -0.91 -3.43 4.55
N VAL A 89 -0.77 -2.74 3.41
CA VAL A 89 -0.76 -1.27 3.33
C VAL A 89 -1.84 -0.81 2.36
N SER A 90 -2.86 -0.14 2.88
CA SER A 90 -4.00 0.36 2.10
C SER A 90 -4.14 1.88 2.18
N GLY A 91 -5.04 2.44 1.40
CA GLY A 91 -5.37 3.87 1.29
C GLY A 91 -5.70 4.24 -0.15
N SER A 92 -6.13 5.48 -0.39
CA SER A 92 -6.53 5.97 -1.72
C SER A 92 -5.37 6.06 -2.72
N VAL A 93 -5.69 6.30 -3.97
CA VAL A 93 -4.69 6.73 -4.97
C VAL A 93 -3.99 8.01 -4.50
N ALA A 94 -2.74 8.22 -4.92
CA ALA A 94 -1.94 9.41 -4.62
C ALA A 94 -1.68 9.76 -3.15
N VAL A 95 -2.23 9.00 -2.16
CA VAL A 95 -2.08 9.28 -0.73
C VAL A 95 -0.66 8.99 -0.18
N GLY A 96 0.16 8.23 -0.91
CA GLY A 96 1.55 7.92 -0.52
C GLY A 96 1.78 6.51 0.02
N LYS A 97 0.89 5.55 -0.27
CA LYS A 97 1.08 4.12 0.10
C LYS A 97 2.42 3.56 -0.36
N SER A 98 2.76 3.77 -1.63
CA SER A 98 3.99 3.20 -2.22
C SER A 98 5.25 3.79 -1.61
N THR A 99 5.26 5.07 -1.24
CA THR A 99 6.36 5.68 -0.48
C THR A 99 6.47 5.07 0.91
N THR A 100 5.34 4.94 1.61
CA THR A 100 5.27 4.29 2.94
C THR A 100 5.79 2.85 2.88
N SER A 101 5.36 2.08 1.89
CA SER A 101 5.74 0.67 1.74
C SER A 101 7.22 0.48 1.40
N ARG A 102 7.78 1.28 0.48
CA ARG A 102 9.23 1.26 0.15
C ARG A 102 10.08 1.70 1.34
N LEU A 103 9.63 2.72 2.08
CA LEU A 103 10.32 3.17 3.27
C LEU A 103 10.33 2.08 4.35
N LEU A 104 9.19 1.45 4.61
CA LEU A 104 9.10 0.32 5.54
C LEU A 104 9.98 -0.85 5.09
N GLN A 105 10.07 -1.16 3.81
CA GLN A 105 10.95 -2.19 3.27
C GLN A 105 12.41 -1.92 3.67
N ILE A 106 12.90 -0.68 3.49
CA ILE A 106 14.25 -0.30 3.88
C ILE A 106 14.43 -0.34 5.40
N LEU A 107 13.49 0.22 6.16
CA LEU A 107 13.59 0.30 7.61
C LEU A 107 13.57 -1.09 8.26
N LEU A 108 12.69 -1.98 7.81
CA LEU A 108 12.61 -3.36 8.31
C LEU A 108 13.88 -4.14 7.98
N SER A 109 14.40 -4.06 6.75
CA SER A 109 15.64 -4.76 6.38
C SER A 109 16.86 -4.28 7.18
N ARG A 110 16.88 -3.02 7.63
CA ARG A 110 17.99 -2.44 8.42
C ARG A 110 17.82 -2.60 9.93
N THR A 111 16.58 -2.68 10.39
CA THR A 111 16.26 -2.86 11.82
C THR A 111 16.44 -4.32 12.25
N PHE A 112 16.06 -5.25 11.40
CA PHE A 112 16.19 -6.68 11.67
C PHE A 112 17.41 -7.21 10.93
N THR A 113 18.48 -7.48 11.66
CA THR A 113 19.72 -8.01 11.10
C THR A 113 19.48 -9.25 10.25
N ASN A 114 19.87 -9.21 8.98
CA ASN A 114 19.70 -10.29 7.99
C ASN A 114 18.26 -10.60 7.60
N ALA A 115 17.26 -9.76 7.95
CA ALA A 115 15.89 -10.00 7.51
C ALA A 115 15.72 -9.68 6.01
N THR A 116 15.04 -10.57 5.32
CA THR A 116 14.61 -10.39 3.94
C THR A 116 13.23 -9.75 3.91
N VAL A 117 13.03 -8.77 3.02
CA VAL A 117 11.76 -8.02 2.92
C VAL A 117 11.35 -7.92 1.45
N GLU A 118 10.25 -8.54 1.09
CA GLU A 118 9.63 -8.40 -0.23
C GLU A 118 8.52 -7.33 -0.19
N LEU A 119 8.37 -6.62 -1.29
CA LEU A 119 7.30 -5.64 -1.50
C LEU A 119 6.51 -6.06 -2.75
N VAL A 120 5.21 -6.17 -2.60
CA VAL A 120 4.28 -6.57 -3.65
C VAL A 120 3.18 -5.52 -3.77
N THR A 121 2.94 -5.02 -4.98
CA THR A 121 1.77 -4.21 -5.28
C THR A 121 0.64 -5.08 -5.83
N THR A 122 -0.59 -4.81 -5.39
CA THR A 122 -1.76 -5.55 -5.87
C THR A 122 -2.11 -5.24 -7.32
N ASP A 123 -1.50 -4.23 -7.93
CA ASP A 123 -1.71 -3.91 -9.36
C ASP A 123 -1.30 -5.07 -10.28
N GLY A 124 -0.34 -5.93 -9.86
CA GLY A 124 0.02 -7.16 -10.56
C GLY A 124 -1.09 -8.20 -10.62
N PHE A 125 -2.14 -8.05 -9.83
CA PHE A 125 -3.32 -8.93 -9.81
C PHE A 125 -4.54 -8.33 -10.52
N LEU A 126 -4.41 -7.17 -11.17
CA LEU A 126 -5.43 -6.66 -12.08
C LEU A 126 -5.59 -7.62 -13.27
N TYR A 127 -6.81 -7.74 -13.76
CA TYR A 127 -7.00 -8.37 -15.07
C TYR A 127 -6.35 -7.49 -16.17
N PRO A 128 -5.77 -8.10 -17.22
CA PRO A 128 -5.26 -7.37 -18.38
C PRO A 128 -6.35 -6.47 -19.00
N ASN A 129 -5.97 -5.33 -19.55
CA ASN A 129 -6.91 -4.39 -20.18
C ASN A 129 -7.81 -5.06 -21.22
N GLN A 130 -7.27 -6.01 -22.01
CA GLN A 130 -8.04 -6.77 -22.97
C GLN A 130 -9.20 -7.52 -22.32
N THR A 131 -8.96 -8.19 -21.18
CA THR A 131 -10.00 -8.90 -20.41
C THR A 131 -11.05 -7.93 -19.86
N LEU A 132 -10.61 -6.77 -19.37
CA LEU A 132 -11.52 -5.74 -18.85
C LEU A 132 -12.40 -5.13 -19.95
N ILE A 133 -11.85 -4.97 -21.18
CA ILE A 133 -12.59 -4.52 -22.37
C ILE A 133 -13.64 -5.57 -22.77
N GLU A 134 -13.24 -6.84 -22.89
CA GLU A 134 -14.14 -7.94 -23.25
C GLU A 134 -15.28 -8.09 -22.23
N SER A 135 -15.00 -7.82 -20.95
CA SER A 135 -16.00 -7.85 -19.86
C SER A 135 -16.81 -6.55 -19.74
N GLY A 136 -16.50 -5.50 -20.52
CA GLY A 136 -17.18 -4.21 -20.48
C GLY A 136 -16.92 -3.37 -19.23
N ILE A 137 -15.87 -3.66 -18.47
CA ILE A 137 -15.55 -3.03 -17.17
C ILE A 137 -14.21 -2.27 -17.14
N LEU A 138 -13.66 -1.90 -18.29
CA LEU A 138 -12.39 -1.17 -18.33
C LEU A 138 -12.46 0.17 -17.55
N ASN A 139 -13.59 0.85 -17.57
CA ASN A 139 -13.86 2.07 -16.81
C ASN A 139 -13.92 1.85 -15.28
N ARG A 140 -13.96 0.59 -14.86
CA ARG A 140 -13.93 0.19 -13.45
C ARG A 140 -12.59 -0.44 -13.04
N LYS A 141 -11.53 -0.17 -13.81
CA LYS A 141 -10.18 -0.60 -13.44
C LYS A 141 -9.74 0.05 -12.11
N GLY A 142 -9.30 -0.77 -11.16
CA GLY A 142 -9.03 -0.38 -9.77
C GLY A 142 -10.20 -0.64 -8.81
N PHE A 143 -11.40 -0.95 -9.31
CA PHE A 143 -12.51 -1.42 -8.48
C PHE A 143 -12.35 -2.92 -8.15
N PRO A 144 -13.04 -3.45 -7.11
CA PRO A 144 -12.87 -4.84 -6.66
C PRO A 144 -12.97 -5.87 -7.78
N GLU A 145 -13.93 -5.71 -8.70
CA GLU A 145 -14.20 -6.63 -9.80
C GLU A 145 -13.12 -6.65 -10.89
N SER A 146 -12.21 -5.67 -10.89
CA SER A 146 -11.10 -5.62 -11.85
C SER A 146 -9.88 -6.46 -11.43
N TYR A 147 -9.91 -7.05 -10.25
CA TYR A 147 -8.82 -7.86 -9.71
C TYR A 147 -9.11 -9.36 -9.79
N ASN A 148 -8.08 -10.13 -10.14
CA ASN A 148 -8.10 -11.58 -10.01
C ASN A 148 -7.88 -11.98 -8.55
N MET A 149 -8.97 -11.97 -7.78
CA MET A 149 -8.94 -12.27 -6.34
C MET A 149 -8.51 -13.70 -6.03
N GLU A 150 -8.84 -14.66 -6.91
CA GLU A 150 -8.42 -16.05 -6.75
C GLU A 150 -6.88 -16.16 -6.80
N LEU A 151 -6.26 -15.54 -7.81
CA LEU A 151 -4.80 -15.49 -7.93
C LEU A 151 -4.15 -14.80 -6.73
N LEU A 152 -4.74 -13.70 -6.24
CA LEU A 152 -4.23 -12.95 -5.10
C LEU A 152 -4.31 -13.74 -3.79
N LEU A 153 -5.41 -14.44 -3.55
CA LEU A 153 -5.58 -15.28 -2.37
C LEU A 153 -4.68 -16.53 -2.42
N ASP A 154 -4.51 -17.19 -3.58
CA ASP A 154 -3.55 -18.29 -3.75
C ASP A 154 -2.10 -17.81 -3.48
N PHE A 155 -1.75 -16.62 -3.99
CA PHE A 155 -0.46 -16.00 -3.66
C PHE A 155 -0.27 -15.84 -2.14
N LEU A 156 -1.24 -15.25 -1.44
CA LEU A 156 -1.14 -15.01 0.01
C LEU A 156 -1.04 -16.32 0.80
N ASP A 157 -1.83 -17.34 0.43
CA ASP A 157 -1.78 -18.65 1.06
C ASP A 157 -0.40 -19.32 0.87
N ARG A 158 0.11 -19.33 -0.36
CA ARG A 158 1.43 -19.90 -0.67
C ARG A 158 2.55 -19.21 0.08
N ILE A 159 2.57 -17.89 0.05
CA ILE A 159 3.57 -17.10 0.80
C ILE A 159 3.47 -17.41 2.30
N LYS A 160 2.25 -17.41 2.87
CA LYS A 160 2.05 -17.71 4.29
C LYS A 160 2.55 -19.09 4.68
N ASN A 161 2.49 -20.03 3.76
CA ASN A 161 3.01 -21.40 3.93
C ASN A 161 4.52 -21.54 3.61
N GLY A 162 5.23 -20.44 3.40
CA GLY A 162 6.68 -20.44 3.19
C GLY A 162 7.08 -20.85 1.76
N GLN A 163 6.20 -20.73 0.78
CA GLN A 163 6.44 -21.07 -0.62
C GLN A 163 6.66 -19.80 -1.44
N ASN A 164 7.62 -19.82 -2.35
CA ASN A 164 7.78 -18.76 -3.35
C ASN A 164 6.61 -18.79 -4.34
N TYR A 165 6.31 -17.62 -4.91
CA TYR A 165 5.23 -17.51 -5.88
C TYR A 165 5.57 -16.56 -7.02
N LYS A 166 5.05 -16.84 -8.23
CA LYS A 166 5.25 -15.98 -9.40
C LYS A 166 3.99 -15.20 -9.71
N ILE A 167 4.08 -13.89 -9.64
CA ILE A 167 2.99 -12.96 -9.94
C ILE A 167 3.21 -12.25 -11.28
N PRO A 168 2.14 -11.83 -11.99
CA PRO A 168 2.28 -10.98 -13.18
C PRO A 168 2.94 -9.64 -12.83
N VAL A 169 3.63 -9.06 -13.81
CA VAL A 169 4.22 -7.72 -13.69
C VAL A 169 3.25 -6.68 -14.24
N TYR A 170 2.96 -5.64 -13.46
CA TYR A 170 2.21 -4.47 -13.90
C TYR A 170 3.15 -3.33 -14.25
N SER A 171 2.91 -2.65 -15.35
CA SER A 171 3.64 -1.46 -15.74
C SER A 171 2.73 -0.24 -15.75
N HIS A 172 3.13 0.81 -15.00
CA HIS A 172 2.47 2.11 -15.05
C HIS A 172 2.74 2.87 -16.36
N GLU A 173 3.78 2.52 -17.11
CA GLU A 173 4.12 3.15 -18.39
C GLU A 173 3.13 2.74 -19.47
N ILE A 174 2.84 1.44 -19.59
CA ILE A 174 1.82 0.95 -20.52
C ILE A 174 0.42 0.89 -19.91
N TYR A 175 0.31 1.16 -18.61
CA TYR A 175 -0.93 1.10 -17.83
C TYR A 175 -1.65 -0.25 -17.94
N ASP A 176 -0.86 -1.35 -17.93
CA ASP A 176 -1.39 -2.72 -18.07
C ASP A 176 -0.45 -3.77 -17.46
N ILE A 177 -0.92 -5.01 -17.41
CA ILE A 177 -0.08 -6.20 -17.16
C ILE A 177 0.86 -6.40 -18.34
N VAL A 178 2.15 -6.58 -18.05
CA VAL A 178 3.15 -6.88 -19.10
C VAL A 178 2.97 -8.31 -19.58
N PRO A 179 2.69 -8.53 -20.89
CA PRO A 179 2.42 -9.88 -21.42
C PRO A 179 3.59 -10.84 -21.16
N ASN A 180 3.27 -12.03 -20.64
CA ASN A 180 4.22 -13.13 -20.38
C ASN A 180 5.35 -12.81 -19.38
N GLU A 181 5.34 -11.67 -18.74
CA GLU A 181 6.32 -11.32 -17.69
C GLU A 181 5.78 -11.67 -16.31
N LYS A 182 6.62 -12.32 -15.50
CA LYS A 182 6.30 -12.68 -14.12
C LYS A 182 7.48 -12.36 -13.21
N GLN A 183 7.17 -11.82 -12.04
CA GLN A 183 8.13 -11.62 -10.96
C GLN A 183 7.99 -12.75 -9.94
N GLU A 184 9.10 -13.34 -9.52
CA GLU A 184 9.12 -14.29 -8.42
C GLU A 184 9.21 -13.55 -7.10
N ILE A 185 8.23 -13.80 -6.23
CA ILE A 185 8.20 -13.31 -4.85
C ILE A 185 8.63 -14.45 -3.93
N LYS A 186 9.62 -14.17 -3.11
CA LYS A 186 10.14 -15.14 -2.14
C LYS A 186 9.33 -15.08 -0.85
N ALA A 187 9.18 -16.23 -0.19
CA ALA A 187 8.62 -16.31 1.15
C ALA A 187 9.64 -15.79 2.18
N SER A 188 9.84 -14.48 2.16
CA SER A 188 10.79 -13.73 2.96
C SER A 188 10.33 -13.55 4.40
N ASP A 189 11.20 -13.03 5.29
CA ASP A 189 10.87 -12.77 6.68
C ASP A 189 9.72 -11.79 6.86
N PHE A 190 9.67 -10.79 5.96
CA PHE A 190 8.56 -9.86 5.82
C PHE A 190 8.08 -9.82 4.37
N VAL A 191 6.78 -9.73 4.19
CA VAL A 191 6.15 -9.46 2.90
C VAL A 191 5.18 -8.29 3.07
N ILE A 192 5.45 -7.19 2.39
CA ILE A 192 4.58 -6.02 2.37
C ILE A 192 3.69 -6.13 1.14
N VAL A 193 2.38 -6.11 1.34
CA VAL A 193 1.37 -6.12 0.27
C VAL A 193 0.69 -4.76 0.26
N GLU A 194 0.87 -4.01 -0.83
CA GLU A 194 0.38 -2.64 -0.98
C GLU A 194 -0.66 -2.56 -2.07
N GLY A 195 -1.74 -1.84 -1.82
CA GLY A 195 -2.76 -1.53 -2.83
C GLY A 195 -4.00 -0.87 -2.27
N ILE A 196 -4.85 -0.36 -3.16
CA ILE A 196 -6.11 0.30 -2.77
C ILE A 196 -7.16 -0.69 -2.27
N ASN A 197 -7.10 -1.95 -2.73
CA ASN A 197 -8.06 -3.00 -2.45
C ASN A 197 -7.66 -3.94 -1.31
N VAL A 198 -6.52 -3.71 -0.64
CA VAL A 198 -5.90 -4.65 0.33
C VAL A 198 -6.82 -5.00 1.50
N PHE A 199 -7.71 -4.11 1.90
CA PHE A 199 -8.65 -4.35 3.00
C PHE A 199 -10.09 -4.60 2.53
N GLN A 200 -10.32 -4.67 1.22
CA GLN A 200 -11.66 -4.91 0.69
C GLN A 200 -12.12 -6.36 0.97
N ASN A 201 -13.43 -6.51 1.15
CA ASN A 201 -14.09 -7.80 1.25
C ASN A 201 -14.86 -8.04 -0.04
N PRO A 202 -14.41 -8.93 -0.92
CA PRO A 202 -15.24 -9.38 -2.02
C PRO A 202 -16.52 -10.01 -1.47
N GLN A 203 -17.65 -9.72 -2.10
CA GLN A 203 -18.94 -10.30 -1.68
C GLN A 203 -18.93 -11.81 -1.94
N ASN A 204 -19.39 -12.57 -0.93
CA ASN A 204 -19.51 -14.03 -0.98
C ASN A 204 -18.22 -14.86 -0.99
N GLU A 205 -17.09 -14.31 -0.68
CA GLU A 205 -15.86 -15.07 -0.49
C GLU A 205 -15.77 -15.66 0.93
N ARG A 206 -15.09 -16.83 1.03
CA ARG A 206 -14.89 -17.52 2.32
C ARG A 206 -13.63 -17.07 3.04
N LEU A 207 -12.68 -16.48 2.30
CA LEU A 207 -11.41 -15.97 2.79
C LEU A 207 -11.23 -14.53 2.32
N TYR A 208 -10.62 -13.72 3.16
CA TYR A 208 -10.31 -12.32 2.89
C TYR A 208 -8.80 -12.11 2.96
N MET A 209 -8.29 -11.13 2.23
CA MET A 209 -6.86 -10.77 2.29
C MET A 209 -6.43 -10.45 3.73
N THR A 210 -7.30 -9.81 4.50
CA THR A 210 -7.04 -9.45 5.90
C THR A 210 -6.80 -10.65 6.82
N ASP A 211 -7.26 -11.86 6.45
CA ASP A 211 -7.03 -13.08 7.23
C ASP A 211 -5.56 -13.54 7.18
N PHE A 212 -4.81 -13.07 6.18
CA PHE A 212 -3.40 -13.39 6.00
C PHE A 212 -2.45 -12.37 6.64
N PHE A 213 -2.93 -11.16 6.93
CA PHE A 213 -2.08 -10.10 7.47
C PHE A 213 -1.80 -10.29 8.95
N ASP A 214 -0.56 -10.00 9.32
CA ASP A 214 -0.09 -9.99 10.70
C ASP A 214 -0.05 -8.57 11.25
N PHE A 215 -0.01 -7.58 10.36
CA PHE A 215 -0.09 -6.17 10.67
C PHE A 215 -0.70 -5.41 9.49
N SER A 216 -1.41 -4.34 9.77
CA SER A 216 -2.10 -3.60 8.72
C SER A 216 -2.04 -2.09 8.95
N ILE A 217 -1.78 -1.35 7.86
CA ILE A 217 -1.59 0.10 7.86
C ILE A 217 -2.54 0.70 6.83
N TYR A 218 -3.28 1.71 7.24
CA TYR A 218 -4.06 2.55 6.33
C TYR A 218 -3.43 3.95 6.27
N VAL A 219 -3.14 4.45 5.06
CA VAL A 219 -2.69 5.83 4.86
C VAL A 219 -3.90 6.66 4.48
N ASP A 220 -4.24 7.61 5.33
CA ASP A 220 -5.43 8.44 5.27
C ASP A 220 -5.12 9.90 4.98
N ALA A 221 -6.07 10.62 4.42
CA ALA A 221 -6.07 12.08 4.30
C ALA A 221 -7.47 12.57 3.95
N GLU A 222 -7.71 13.88 4.13
CA GLU A 222 -8.92 14.54 3.66
C GLU A 222 -9.07 14.41 2.13
N VAL A 223 -10.29 14.20 1.66
CA VAL A 223 -10.62 13.95 0.24
C VAL A 223 -10.06 15.06 -0.67
N GLU A 224 -10.18 16.33 -0.26
CA GLU A 224 -9.72 17.49 -1.01
C GLU A 224 -8.18 17.50 -1.17
N ASN A 225 -7.46 16.98 -0.18
CA ASN A 225 -6.01 16.84 -0.26
C ASN A 225 -5.63 15.74 -1.24
N ILE A 226 -6.32 14.59 -1.19
CA ILE A 226 -6.09 13.46 -2.09
C ILE A 226 -6.35 13.88 -3.54
N GLU A 227 -7.44 14.58 -3.80
CA GLU A 227 -7.76 15.14 -5.13
C GLU A 227 -6.64 16.05 -5.64
N SER A 228 -6.22 17.02 -4.82
CA SER A 228 -5.13 17.92 -5.18
C SER A 228 -3.85 17.16 -5.52
N TRP A 229 -3.49 16.15 -4.72
CA TRP A 229 -2.30 15.34 -4.97
C TRP A 229 -2.43 14.44 -6.19
N TYR A 230 -3.63 13.94 -6.48
CA TYR A 230 -3.91 13.17 -7.69
C TYR A 230 -3.71 14.02 -8.94
N LEU A 231 -4.27 15.24 -8.97
CA LEU A 231 -4.14 16.17 -10.09
C LEU A 231 -2.69 16.63 -10.29
N ASP A 232 -1.96 16.91 -9.21
CA ASP A 232 -0.54 17.25 -9.25
C ASP A 232 0.32 16.09 -9.80
N ARG A 233 0.02 14.85 -9.38
CA ARG A 233 0.67 13.65 -9.92
C ARG A 233 0.39 13.48 -11.41
N PHE A 234 -0.85 13.68 -11.82
CA PHE A 234 -1.27 13.58 -13.21
C PHE A 234 -0.51 14.58 -14.10
N LYS A 235 -0.39 15.85 -13.68
CA LYS A 235 0.42 16.86 -14.37
C LYS A 235 1.88 16.43 -14.54
N LYS A 236 2.48 15.88 -13.50
CA LYS A 236 3.87 15.39 -13.55
C LYS A 236 4.04 14.22 -14.51
N LEU A 237 3.08 13.28 -14.52
CA LEU A 237 3.08 12.14 -15.46
C LEU A 237 2.97 12.62 -16.92
N LEU A 238 2.10 13.62 -17.20
CA LEU A 238 2.02 14.25 -18.53
C LEU A 238 3.36 14.90 -18.94
N ALA A 239 4.01 15.61 -18.01
CA ALA A 239 5.28 16.26 -18.30
C ALA A 239 6.39 15.26 -18.66
N LEU A 240 6.44 14.11 -17.97
CA LEU A 240 7.38 13.03 -18.27
C LEU A 240 7.07 12.34 -19.60
N ALA A 241 5.80 12.12 -19.89
CA ALA A 241 5.36 11.44 -21.12
C ALA A 241 5.56 12.25 -22.41
N LYS A 242 5.87 13.56 -22.35
CA LYS A 242 6.08 14.40 -23.53
C LYS A 242 7.15 13.88 -24.49
N HIS A 243 8.16 13.21 -23.96
CA HIS A 243 9.32 12.72 -24.73
C HIS A 243 9.36 11.20 -24.86
N ASP A 244 8.30 10.50 -24.44
CA ASP A 244 8.20 9.04 -24.44
C ASP A 244 6.90 8.62 -25.13
N THR A 245 7.00 8.26 -26.42
CA THR A 245 5.86 7.88 -27.27
C THR A 245 5.19 6.57 -26.84
N ASP A 246 5.90 5.72 -26.14
CA ASP A 246 5.40 4.41 -25.67
C ASP A 246 4.64 4.53 -24.36
N ASN A 247 4.74 5.68 -23.71
CA ASN A 247 4.06 5.97 -22.45
C ASN A 247 2.57 6.19 -22.65
N TYR A 248 1.75 5.54 -21.83
CA TYR A 248 0.29 5.65 -21.85
C TYR A 248 -0.22 7.10 -21.84
N TYR A 249 0.45 7.98 -21.08
CA TYR A 249 0.07 9.40 -20.96
C TYR A 249 0.49 10.24 -22.17
N HIS A 250 1.36 9.73 -23.08
CA HIS A 250 1.82 10.47 -24.24
C HIS A 250 0.67 10.91 -25.14
N ARG A 251 -0.36 10.09 -25.32
CA ARG A 251 -1.56 10.40 -26.14
C ARG A 251 -2.32 11.66 -25.70
N PHE A 252 -2.11 12.12 -24.46
CA PHE A 252 -2.72 13.34 -23.95
C PHE A 252 -1.83 14.58 -24.13
N THR A 253 -0.56 14.41 -24.44
CA THR A 253 0.41 15.52 -24.50
C THR A 253 0.22 16.44 -25.72
N THR A 254 -0.54 16.01 -26.73
CA THR A 254 -0.88 16.78 -27.93
C THR A 254 -2.18 17.58 -27.80
N GLN A 255 -2.90 17.41 -26.72
CA GLN A 255 -4.17 18.11 -26.43
C GLN A 255 -3.90 19.36 -25.59
N PRO A 256 -4.81 20.36 -25.61
CA PRO A 256 -4.73 21.52 -24.72
C PRO A 256 -4.70 21.10 -23.25
N GLU A 257 -3.81 21.69 -22.45
CA GLU A 257 -3.64 21.32 -21.04
C GLU A 257 -4.95 21.45 -20.25
N GLU A 258 -5.76 22.45 -20.55
CA GLU A 258 -7.04 22.69 -19.90
C GLU A 258 -8.03 21.52 -20.13
N GLU A 259 -8.13 21.01 -21.34
CA GLU A 259 -8.98 19.87 -21.69
C GLU A 259 -8.51 18.58 -21.00
N VAL A 260 -7.20 18.36 -20.96
CA VAL A 260 -6.60 17.18 -20.30
C VAL A 260 -6.78 17.25 -18.81
N MET A 261 -6.68 18.43 -18.20
CA MET A 261 -6.93 18.60 -16.77
C MET A 261 -8.41 18.45 -16.43
N ALA A 262 -9.32 18.90 -17.29
CA ALA A 262 -10.76 18.65 -17.13
C ALA A 262 -11.08 17.14 -17.20
N LEU A 263 -10.41 16.41 -18.12
CA LEU A 263 -10.51 14.96 -18.17
C LEU A 263 -10.00 14.29 -16.89
N ALA A 264 -8.84 14.71 -16.36
CA ALA A 264 -8.29 14.17 -15.11
C ALA A 264 -9.25 14.41 -13.92
N HIS A 265 -9.84 15.60 -13.85
CA HIS A 265 -10.84 15.92 -12.83
C HIS A 265 -12.10 15.05 -12.95
N ASN A 266 -12.60 14.86 -14.17
CA ASN A 266 -13.73 13.96 -14.41
C ASN A 266 -13.41 12.49 -14.01
N ILE A 267 -12.20 11.99 -14.29
CA ILE A 267 -11.76 10.66 -13.85
C ILE A 267 -11.69 10.60 -12.32
N TRP A 268 -11.25 11.69 -11.69
CA TRP A 268 -11.28 11.77 -10.23
C TRP A 268 -12.70 11.62 -9.70
N GLU A 269 -13.64 12.46 -10.15
CA GLU A 269 -15.01 12.47 -9.66
C GLU A 269 -15.77 11.18 -9.94
N THR A 270 -15.61 10.60 -11.13
CA THR A 270 -16.44 9.47 -11.58
C THR A 270 -15.85 8.10 -11.27
N ILE A 271 -14.55 8.01 -11.02
CA ILE A 271 -13.84 6.75 -10.79
C ILE A 271 -13.16 6.74 -9.42
N ASN A 272 -12.17 7.63 -9.21
CA ASN A 272 -11.33 7.55 -8.02
C ASN A 272 -12.07 7.91 -6.74
N LEU A 273 -12.87 8.96 -6.75
CA LEU A 273 -13.67 9.39 -5.61
C LEU A 273 -14.76 8.36 -5.28
N VAL A 274 -15.44 7.83 -6.30
CA VAL A 274 -16.45 6.77 -6.10
C VAL A 274 -15.79 5.52 -5.48
N ASN A 275 -14.64 5.10 -6.00
CA ASN A 275 -13.92 3.96 -5.45
C ASN A 275 -13.44 4.22 -4.01
N LEU A 276 -12.99 5.46 -3.73
CA LEU A 276 -12.58 5.86 -2.39
C LEU A 276 -13.75 5.75 -1.41
N ILE A 277 -14.88 6.39 -1.70
CA ILE A 277 -16.02 6.48 -0.78
C ILE A 277 -16.71 5.12 -0.60
N ASP A 278 -16.91 4.37 -1.69
CA ASP A 278 -17.73 3.15 -1.65
C ASP A 278 -16.94 1.91 -1.23
N TYR A 279 -15.61 1.85 -1.51
CA TYR A 279 -14.85 0.60 -1.37
C TYR A 279 -13.58 0.72 -0.53
N ILE A 280 -12.90 1.89 -0.49
CA ILE A 280 -11.60 2.02 0.19
C ILE A 280 -11.79 2.57 1.60
N GLU A 281 -12.39 3.75 1.75
CA GLU A 281 -12.58 4.42 3.04
C GLU A 281 -13.36 3.58 4.06
N PRO A 282 -14.46 2.86 3.69
CA PRO A 282 -15.18 2.01 4.63
C PRO A 282 -14.34 0.88 5.24
N THR A 283 -13.19 0.56 4.63
CA THR A 283 -12.28 -0.48 5.11
C THR A 283 -11.22 0.03 6.08
N ARG A 284 -11.11 1.34 6.26
CA ARG A 284 -10.13 2.02 7.11
C ARG A 284 -10.05 1.45 8.53
N ASN A 285 -11.20 1.13 9.11
CA ASN A 285 -11.31 0.60 10.47
C ASN A 285 -10.78 -0.85 10.63
N ARG A 286 -10.33 -1.48 9.56
CA ARG A 286 -9.69 -2.81 9.60
C ARG A 286 -8.20 -2.73 9.89
N ALA A 287 -7.59 -1.55 9.71
CA ALA A 287 -6.18 -1.35 9.97
C ALA A 287 -5.85 -1.44 11.48
N GLU A 288 -4.65 -1.93 11.79
CA GLU A 288 -4.07 -1.83 13.13
C GLU A 288 -3.58 -0.40 13.40
N VAL A 289 -3.06 0.27 12.35
CA VAL A 289 -2.60 1.65 12.43
C VAL A 289 -3.14 2.45 11.24
N ILE A 290 -3.67 3.64 11.52
CA ILE A 290 -4.03 4.63 10.50
C ILE A 290 -3.06 5.79 10.61
N LEU A 291 -2.42 6.15 9.49
CA LEU A 291 -1.52 7.29 9.37
C LEU A 291 -2.25 8.40 8.63
N HIS A 292 -2.70 9.42 9.36
CA HIS A 292 -3.38 10.57 8.76
C HIS A 292 -2.36 11.59 8.24
N LYS A 293 -2.52 12.03 6.99
CA LYS A 293 -1.67 13.02 6.33
C LYS A 293 -2.37 14.36 6.19
N ALA A 294 -1.75 15.40 6.68
CA ALA A 294 -2.16 16.77 6.48
C ALA A 294 -1.87 17.25 5.04
N LYS A 295 -2.41 18.41 4.67
CA LYS A 295 -2.28 19.02 3.33
C LYS A 295 -0.84 19.16 2.84
N ASN A 296 0.11 19.38 3.74
CA ASN A 296 1.55 19.51 3.43
C ASN A 296 2.26 18.16 3.25
N HIS A 297 1.53 17.03 3.24
CA HIS A 297 1.97 15.64 3.20
C HIS A 297 2.58 15.10 4.50
N GLU A 298 2.73 15.90 5.55
CA GLU A 298 3.19 15.40 6.84
C GLU A 298 2.13 14.52 7.50
N ILE A 299 2.57 13.46 8.19
CA ILE A 299 1.70 12.68 9.06
C ILE A 299 1.58 13.46 10.37
N ASP A 300 0.38 13.93 10.68
CA ASP A 300 0.06 14.75 11.84
C ASP A 300 -0.62 13.97 12.96
N GLU A 301 -1.37 12.93 12.62
CA GLU A 301 -2.09 12.08 13.55
C GLU A 301 -1.89 10.61 13.23
N ILE A 302 -1.81 9.79 14.28
CA ILE A 302 -1.75 8.34 14.21
C ILE A 302 -2.90 7.77 15.02
N TYR A 303 -3.65 6.84 14.46
CA TYR A 303 -4.69 6.11 15.16
C TYR A 303 -4.22 4.67 15.33
N LEU A 304 -4.07 4.25 16.59
CA LEU A 304 -3.67 2.90 16.95
C LEU A 304 -4.88 2.14 17.48
N LYS A 305 -5.13 0.95 16.93
CA LYS A 305 -6.22 0.08 17.35
C LYS A 305 -6.01 -0.38 18.80
N LYS A 306 -7.08 -0.30 19.63
CA LYS A 306 -7.06 -0.67 21.05
C LYS A 306 -7.03 -2.17 21.28
#